data_b310ca7859d4538eaef8a5956f046ae8
#
_entry.id   b310ca7859d4538eaef8a5956f046ae8
#
_cell.length_a   1.000
_cell.length_b   1.000
_cell.length_c   1.000
_cell.angle_alpha   90.00
_cell.angle_beta   90.00
_cell.angle_gamma   90.00
#
_symmetry.space_group_name_H-M   'P 1'
#
loop_
_entity.id
_entity.type
_entity.pdbx_description
1 polymer ?
#
loop_
_entity_poly.entity_id
_entity_poly.type
_entity_poly.pdbx_seq_one_letter_code
_entity_poly.pdbx_strand_id
1 'polypeptide(L)'
;MKTSPDVAKILTDITTFNKKIPTGSPTSQLIAFHAYEDMFYEINNLAKSYNCKFTLYVDDMTFSSSHPFNPKKLTYEIKIILHKYRHGLSSKKIKYYSKDMAKDITGLILTKDNQLAIPNRLQKKIYDNFSKIKDYEKMSIYDKEIIKSINTLKGQLQAAKNIKPNAFPEITRIVYSINCKTNKKPLGNS
;
A
#
# COMPACT_ATOMS: atom_id res chain seq x y z
N MET A 1 -13.55 -1.78 23.05
CA MET A 1 -13.43 -3.14 23.62
C MET A 1 -13.59 -3.07 25.14
N LYS A 2 -14.64 -3.65 25.72
CA LYS A 2 -14.83 -3.67 27.20
C LYS A 2 -14.16 -4.93 27.74
N THR A 3 -12.94 -4.80 28.24
CA THR A 3 -12.19 -5.90 28.89
C THR A 3 -12.00 -5.57 30.36
N SER A 4 -11.82 -6.59 31.20
CA SER A 4 -11.44 -6.38 32.61
C SER A 4 -10.05 -5.73 32.70
N PRO A 5 -9.74 -4.97 33.76
CA PRO A 5 -8.47 -4.26 33.89
C PRO A 5 -7.23 -5.18 33.83
N ASP A 6 -7.31 -6.38 34.37
CA ASP A 6 -6.27 -7.39 34.34
C ASP A 6 -5.99 -7.90 32.93
N VAL A 7 -7.05 -8.22 32.17
CA VAL A 7 -6.94 -8.61 30.76
C VAL A 7 -6.39 -7.46 29.93
N ALA A 8 -6.86 -6.22 30.16
CA ALA A 8 -6.33 -5.05 29.48
C ALA A 8 -4.83 -4.84 29.74
N LYS A 9 -4.37 -5.09 30.98
CA LYS A 9 -2.95 -5.02 31.34
C LYS A 9 -2.14 -6.07 30.58
N ILE A 10 -2.57 -7.34 30.61
CA ILE A 10 -1.89 -8.43 29.90
C ILE A 10 -1.79 -8.11 28.39
N LEU A 11 -2.90 -7.69 27.78
CA LEU A 11 -2.90 -7.30 26.35
C LEU A 11 -1.93 -6.15 26.07
N THR A 12 -1.87 -5.17 26.97
CA THR A 12 -0.94 -4.05 26.83
C THR A 12 0.51 -4.54 26.91
N ASP A 13 0.85 -5.39 27.86
CA ASP A 13 2.21 -5.88 28.06
C ASP A 13 2.72 -6.71 26.88
N ILE A 14 1.86 -7.55 26.26
CA ILE A 14 2.26 -8.39 25.10
C ILE A 14 2.23 -7.64 23.76
N THR A 15 1.56 -6.49 23.67
CA THR A 15 1.39 -5.76 22.40
C THR A 15 2.19 -4.46 22.35
N THR A 16 2.83 -4.05 23.44
CA THR A 16 3.66 -2.85 23.50
C THR A 16 5.13 -3.18 23.73
N PHE A 17 5.98 -2.34 23.19
CA PHE A 17 7.42 -2.35 23.44
C PHE A 17 7.84 -0.96 23.91
N ASN A 18 8.55 -0.87 25.05
CA ASN A 18 8.90 0.40 25.69
C ASN A 18 7.70 1.35 25.86
N LYS A 19 6.57 0.83 26.33
CA LYS A 19 5.30 1.56 26.56
C LYS A 19 4.71 2.20 25.29
N LYS A 20 5.07 1.72 24.10
CA LYS A 20 4.56 2.20 22.83
C LYS A 20 4.14 1.03 21.96
N ILE A 21 3.14 1.25 21.11
CA ILE A 21 2.77 0.30 20.07
C ILE A 21 3.89 0.29 19.02
N PRO A 22 4.56 -0.85 18.75
CA PRO A 22 5.69 -0.90 17.84
C PRO A 22 5.24 -0.75 16.38
N THR A 23 6.00 0.00 15.59
CA THR A 23 5.77 0.10 14.15
C THR A 23 6.09 -1.23 13.47
N GLY A 24 5.20 -1.70 12.59
CA GLY A 24 5.39 -2.93 11.81
C GLY A 24 4.92 -4.22 12.51
N SER A 25 4.44 -4.16 13.75
CA SER A 25 3.77 -5.32 14.36
C SER A 25 2.40 -5.57 13.72
N PRO A 26 2.03 -6.82 13.41
CA PRO A 26 0.72 -7.17 12.84
C PRO A 26 -0.47 -6.73 13.69
N THR A 27 -0.31 -6.70 15.02
CA THR A 27 -1.36 -6.32 15.98
C THR A 27 -1.54 -4.82 16.13
N SER A 28 -0.53 -4.02 15.76
CA SER A 28 -0.51 -2.57 16.02
C SER A 28 -1.67 -1.84 15.35
N GLN A 29 -2.03 -2.23 14.13
CA GLN A 29 -3.14 -1.62 13.38
C GLN A 29 -4.50 -1.90 14.03
N LEU A 30 -4.72 -3.13 14.49
CA LEU A 30 -5.96 -3.52 15.18
C LEU A 30 -6.12 -2.77 16.50
N ILE A 31 -5.05 -2.67 17.28
CA ILE A 31 -5.07 -1.95 18.56
C ILE A 31 -5.32 -0.47 18.34
N ALA A 32 -4.64 0.15 17.37
CA ALA A 32 -4.86 1.54 17.03
C ALA A 32 -6.30 1.80 16.56
N PHE A 33 -6.86 0.91 15.72
CA PHE A 33 -8.26 1.01 15.30
C PHE A 33 -9.21 0.96 16.49
N HIS A 34 -9.09 -0.03 17.38
CA HIS A 34 -9.95 -0.16 18.55
C HIS A 34 -9.79 0.98 19.56
N ALA A 35 -8.58 1.54 19.70
CA ALA A 35 -8.34 2.69 20.56
C ALA A 35 -9.08 3.95 20.09
N TYR A 36 -9.31 4.08 18.78
CA TYR A 36 -9.97 5.24 18.15
C TYR A 36 -11.27 4.87 17.42
N GLU A 37 -11.89 3.76 17.80
CA GLU A 37 -13.10 3.24 17.17
C GLU A 37 -14.22 4.30 17.16
N ASP A 38 -14.46 4.98 18.27
CA ASP A 38 -15.47 6.03 18.38
C ASP A 38 -15.19 7.19 17.40
N MET A 39 -13.94 7.59 17.25
CA MET A 39 -13.53 8.61 16.27
C MET A 39 -13.88 8.18 14.84
N PHE A 40 -13.59 6.93 14.48
CA PHE A 40 -13.89 6.43 13.14
C PHE A 40 -15.39 6.29 12.91
N TYR A 41 -16.17 5.96 13.94
CA TYR A 41 -17.63 5.98 13.84
C TYR A 41 -18.20 7.40 13.65
N GLU A 42 -17.67 8.41 14.36
CA GLU A 42 -18.07 9.80 14.16
C GLU A 42 -17.76 10.25 12.71
N ILE A 43 -16.55 9.93 12.20
CA ILE A 43 -16.15 10.23 10.81
C ILE A 43 -17.05 9.52 9.79
N ASN A 44 -17.40 8.26 10.03
CA ASN A 44 -18.29 7.50 9.16
C ASN A 44 -19.70 8.09 9.12
N ASN A 45 -20.23 8.52 10.27
CA ASN A 45 -21.54 9.18 10.33
C ASN A 45 -21.53 10.53 9.62
N LEU A 46 -20.43 11.30 9.77
CA LEU A 46 -20.22 12.51 9.01
C LEU A 46 -20.16 12.23 7.50
N ALA A 47 -19.43 11.22 7.07
CA ALA A 47 -19.37 10.84 5.66
C ALA A 47 -20.75 10.51 5.08
N LYS A 48 -21.58 9.78 5.83
CA LYS A 48 -22.96 9.44 5.44
C LYS A 48 -23.81 10.70 5.24
N SER A 49 -23.65 11.73 6.07
CA SER A 49 -24.39 13.01 5.91
C SER A 49 -24.04 13.76 4.62
N TYR A 50 -22.88 13.45 4.02
CA TYR A 50 -22.45 13.94 2.71
C TYR A 50 -22.76 12.96 1.56
N ASN A 51 -23.52 11.89 1.80
CA ASN A 51 -23.73 10.80 0.86
C ASN A 51 -22.40 10.16 0.39
N CYS A 52 -21.39 10.16 1.25
CA CYS A 52 -20.09 9.58 0.98
C CYS A 52 -19.96 8.21 1.66
N LYS A 53 -19.34 7.27 0.95
CA LYS A 53 -18.82 6.04 1.53
C LYS A 53 -17.43 6.33 2.11
N PHE A 54 -17.25 6.03 3.38
CA PHE A 54 -15.97 6.11 4.08
C PHE A 54 -15.28 4.75 4.04
N THR A 55 -14.00 4.72 3.73
CA THR A 55 -13.13 3.55 3.87
C THR A 55 -11.83 3.95 4.52
N LEU A 56 -11.31 3.09 5.38
CA LEU A 56 -10.07 3.26 6.12
C LEU A 56 -9.08 2.17 5.73
N TYR A 57 -7.87 2.56 5.34
CA TYR A 57 -6.76 1.64 5.13
C TYR A 57 -5.58 2.12 5.97
N VAL A 58 -5.39 1.47 7.13
CA VAL A 58 -4.42 1.87 8.17
C VAL A 58 -4.68 3.29 8.65
N ASP A 59 -3.95 4.28 8.14
CA ASP A 59 -4.06 5.71 8.42
C ASP A 59 -4.63 6.51 7.23
N ASP A 60 -4.81 5.88 6.07
CA ASP A 60 -5.35 6.52 4.88
C ASP A 60 -6.88 6.45 4.86
N MET A 61 -7.53 7.61 4.96
CA MET A 61 -8.98 7.77 4.88
C MET A 61 -9.40 8.12 3.46
N THR A 62 -10.34 7.35 2.90
CA THR A 62 -10.90 7.61 1.57
C THR A 62 -12.41 7.84 1.66
N PHE A 63 -12.88 8.91 1.01
CA PHE A 63 -14.28 9.28 0.91
C PHE A 63 -14.69 9.25 -0.56
N SER A 64 -15.67 8.44 -0.91
CA SER A 64 -16.16 8.29 -2.28
C SER A 64 -17.67 8.49 -2.34
N SER A 65 -18.15 9.19 -3.38
CA SER A 65 -19.56 9.42 -3.61
C SER A 65 -19.87 9.39 -5.10
N SER A 66 -21.07 8.91 -5.45
CA SER A 66 -21.64 9.05 -6.79
C SER A 66 -22.28 10.43 -7.03
N HIS A 67 -22.48 11.21 -5.96
CA HIS A 67 -23.09 12.54 -6.01
C HIS A 67 -22.04 13.62 -5.71
N PRO A 68 -22.19 14.81 -6.26
CA PRO A 68 -21.32 15.94 -5.93
C PRO A 68 -21.42 16.27 -4.44
N PHE A 69 -20.29 16.54 -3.80
CA PHE A 69 -20.22 17.03 -2.42
C PHE A 69 -19.13 18.10 -2.30
N ASN A 70 -19.15 18.86 -1.21
CA ASN A 70 -18.13 19.87 -0.95
C ASN A 70 -16.95 19.27 -0.18
N PRO A 71 -15.81 18.96 -0.84
CA PRO A 71 -14.68 18.32 -0.18
C PRO A 71 -13.98 19.23 0.83
N LYS A 72 -14.01 20.54 0.64
CA LYS A 72 -13.40 21.51 1.59
C LYS A 72 -14.18 21.52 2.90
N LYS A 73 -15.52 21.55 2.82
CA LYS A 73 -16.38 21.51 4.01
C LYS A 73 -16.25 20.20 4.76
N LEU A 74 -16.30 19.07 4.05
CA LEU A 74 -16.08 17.74 4.65
C LEU A 74 -14.71 17.65 5.34
N THR A 75 -13.66 18.11 4.69
CA THR A 75 -12.30 18.12 5.27
C THR A 75 -12.22 18.97 6.53
N TYR A 76 -12.90 20.12 6.55
CA TYR A 76 -12.93 20.99 7.74
C TYR A 76 -13.63 20.31 8.93
N GLU A 77 -14.78 19.68 8.71
CA GLU A 77 -15.51 18.98 9.75
C GLU A 77 -14.76 17.73 10.26
N ILE A 78 -14.07 16.99 9.36
CA ILE A 78 -13.17 15.90 9.76
C ILE A 78 -12.03 16.42 10.66
N LYS A 79 -11.45 17.59 10.34
CA LYS A 79 -10.42 18.21 11.21
C LYS A 79 -10.92 18.47 12.62
N ILE A 80 -12.16 18.90 12.77
CA ILE A 80 -12.76 19.14 14.09
C ILE A 80 -12.85 17.81 14.87
N ILE A 81 -13.33 16.74 14.24
CA ILE A 81 -13.39 15.42 14.88
C ILE A 81 -11.99 14.96 15.27
N LEU A 82 -11.03 14.99 14.35
CA LEU A 82 -9.65 14.56 14.62
C LEU A 82 -9.03 15.34 15.79
N HIS A 83 -9.24 16.66 15.84
CA HIS A 83 -8.72 17.51 16.92
C HIS A 83 -9.31 17.15 18.28
N LYS A 84 -10.59 16.77 18.35
CA LYS A 84 -11.25 16.25 19.57
C LYS A 84 -10.49 15.04 20.13
N TYR A 85 -9.96 14.20 19.26
CA TYR A 85 -9.17 13.00 19.63
C TYR A 85 -7.66 13.24 19.64
N ARG A 86 -7.21 14.51 19.62
CA ARG A 86 -5.80 14.93 19.63
C ARG A 86 -5.00 14.46 18.43
N HIS A 87 -5.67 14.28 17.28
CA HIS A 87 -5.03 13.99 16.01
C HIS A 87 -5.01 15.21 15.10
N GLY A 88 -4.04 15.23 14.18
CA GLY A 88 -3.91 16.26 13.15
C GLY A 88 -4.01 15.68 11.75
N LEU A 89 -4.43 16.49 10.81
CA LEU A 89 -4.54 16.14 9.41
C LEU A 89 -3.41 16.82 8.61
N SER A 90 -2.62 16.04 7.87
CA SER A 90 -1.58 16.59 7.02
C SER A 90 -2.17 17.19 5.76
N SER A 91 -2.23 18.52 5.71
CA SER A 91 -2.81 19.25 4.56
C SER A 91 -2.13 18.92 3.22
N LYS A 92 -0.84 18.59 3.25
CA LYS A 92 -0.06 18.22 2.05
C LYS A 92 -0.46 16.85 1.46
N LYS A 93 -1.09 15.99 2.26
CA LYS A 93 -1.52 14.64 1.85
C LYS A 93 -2.98 14.59 1.36
N ILE A 94 -3.74 15.67 1.54
CA ILE A 94 -5.15 15.70 1.11
C ILE A 94 -5.19 15.80 -0.41
N LYS A 95 -5.88 14.85 -1.03
CA LYS A 95 -6.10 14.81 -2.47
C LYS A 95 -7.60 14.79 -2.75
N TYR A 96 -8.01 15.48 -3.80
CA TYR A 96 -9.36 15.43 -4.31
C TYR A 96 -9.31 15.04 -5.80
N TYR A 97 -10.15 14.12 -6.18
CA TYR A 97 -10.28 13.65 -7.55
C TYR A 97 -11.72 13.82 -8.04
N SER A 98 -11.88 14.51 -9.16
CA SER A 98 -13.17 14.56 -9.85
C SER A 98 -13.49 13.20 -10.51
N LYS A 99 -14.74 13.06 -10.98
CA LYS A 99 -15.21 11.84 -11.66
C LYS A 99 -14.32 11.47 -12.85
N ASP A 100 -13.92 12.45 -13.64
CA ASP A 100 -13.22 12.27 -14.94
C ASP A 100 -11.69 12.17 -14.80
N MET A 101 -11.17 12.17 -13.58
CA MET A 101 -9.73 12.05 -13.32
C MET A 101 -9.34 10.65 -12.90
N ALA A 102 -8.13 10.22 -13.27
CA ALA A 102 -7.52 9.05 -12.68
C ALA A 102 -7.18 9.32 -11.20
N LYS A 103 -7.44 8.34 -10.34
CA LYS A 103 -7.37 8.46 -8.89
C LYS A 103 -6.25 7.57 -8.34
N ASP A 104 -5.29 8.17 -7.65
CA ASP A 104 -4.24 7.43 -6.93
C ASP A 104 -4.74 7.14 -5.51
N ILE A 105 -5.11 5.90 -5.25
CA ILE A 105 -5.70 5.44 -3.98
C ILE A 105 -4.85 4.30 -3.45
N THR A 106 -4.24 4.47 -2.29
CA THR A 106 -3.41 3.46 -1.61
C THR A 106 -2.37 2.75 -2.50
N GLY A 107 -1.81 3.52 -3.47
CA GLY A 107 -0.79 3.00 -4.38
C GLY A 107 -1.31 2.28 -5.61
N LEU A 108 -2.62 2.33 -5.87
CA LEU A 108 -3.28 1.86 -7.08
C LEU A 108 -3.85 3.05 -7.86
N ILE A 109 -3.88 2.92 -9.18
CA ILE A 109 -4.56 3.90 -10.03
C ILE A 109 -5.92 3.37 -10.44
N LEU A 110 -6.98 4.10 -10.08
CA LEU A 110 -8.31 3.89 -10.63
C LEU A 110 -8.50 4.85 -11.80
N THR A 111 -8.69 4.34 -13.01
CA THR A 111 -8.92 5.15 -14.21
C THR A 111 -10.32 5.77 -14.20
N LYS A 112 -10.58 6.72 -15.10
CA LYS A 112 -11.92 7.31 -15.30
C LYS A 112 -13.00 6.26 -15.60
N ASP A 113 -12.61 5.16 -16.24
CA ASP A 113 -13.50 4.05 -16.64
C ASP A 113 -13.61 2.98 -15.53
N ASN A 114 -13.22 3.32 -14.29
CA ASN A 114 -13.21 2.43 -13.12
C ASN A 114 -12.38 1.15 -13.30
N GLN A 115 -11.34 1.20 -14.14
CA GLN A 115 -10.39 0.11 -14.32
C GLN A 115 -9.15 0.33 -13.45
N LEU A 116 -8.59 -0.76 -12.90
CA LEU A 116 -7.31 -0.69 -12.21
C LEU A 116 -6.15 -0.56 -13.21
N ALA A 117 -5.25 0.37 -12.95
CA ALA A 117 -4.03 0.56 -13.72
C ALA A 117 -2.79 0.54 -12.82
N ILE A 118 -1.69 0.08 -13.40
CA ILE A 118 -0.40 0.02 -12.71
C ILE A 118 0.14 1.45 -12.60
N PRO A 119 0.51 1.92 -11.39
CA PRO A 119 1.06 3.26 -11.20
C PRO A 119 2.33 3.49 -12.04
N ASN A 120 2.44 4.66 -12.67
CA ASN A 120 3.61 5.04 -13.50
C ASN A 120 4.93 4.86 -12.74
N ARG A 121 4.93 5.13 -11.43
CA ARG A 121 6.09 4.91 -10.56
C ARG A 121 6.54 3.45 -10.54
N LEU A 122 5.61 2.48 -10.51
CA LEU A 122 5.94 1.06 -10.55
C LEU A 122 6.40 0.65 -11.95
N GLN A 123 5.71 1.12 -13.00
CA GLN A 123 6.11 0.88 -14.38
C GLN A 123 7.55 1.35 -14.64
N LYS A 124 7.86 2.60 -14.26
CA LYS A 124 9.21 3.15 -14.39
C LYS A 124 10.25 2.29 -13.68
N LYS A 125 9.99 1.89 -12.43
CA LYS A 125 10.92 1.02 -11.67
C LYS A 125 11.15 -0.32 -12.36
N ILE A 126 10.12 -0.91 -12.98
CA ILE A 126 10.24 -2.16 -13.74
C ILE A 126 11.14 -1.96 -14.94
N TYR A 127 10.92 -0.91 -15.75
CA TYR A 127 11.75 -0.62 -16.91
C TYR A 127 13.19 -0.27 -16.52
N ASP A 128 13.40 0.56 -15.49
CA ASP A 128 14.74 0.94 -15.01
C ASP A 128 15.54 -0.27 -14.50
N ASN A 129 14.88 -1.21 -13.80
CA ASN A 129 15.54 -2.42 -13.34
C ASN A 129 15.73 -3.46 -14.46
N PHE A 130 14.80 -3.53 -15.41
CA PHE A 130 14.95 -4.39 -16.57
C PHE A 130 16.11 -3.93 -17.46
N SER A 131 16.29 -2.64 -17.69
CA SER A 131 17.39 -2.11 -18.49
C SER A 131 18.77 -2.50 -17.92
N LYS A 132 18.90 -2.62 -16.60
CA LYS A 132 20.15 -3.03 -15.93
C LYS A 132 20.52 -4.49 -16.20
N ILE A 133 19.54 -5.34 -16.49
CA ILE A 133 19.74 -6.77 -16.71
C ILE A 133 19.49 -7.19 -18.16
N LYS A 134 19.16 -6.26 -19.06
CA LYS A 134 18.83 -6.56 -20.46
C LYS A 134 19.97 -7.29 -21.19
N ASP A 135 21.20 -6.96 -20.89
CA ASP A 135 22.40 -7.55 -21.47
C ASP A 135 23.01 -8.67 -20.59
N TYR A 136 22.17 -9.35 -19.80
CA TYR A 136 22.59 -10.38 -18.85
C TYR A 136 23.45 -11.49 -19.45
N GLU A 137 23.32 -11.77 -20.75
CA GLU A 137 24.12 -12.78 -21.45
C GLU A 137 25.60 -12.39 -21.55
N LYS A 138 25.91 -11.09 -21.46
CA LYS A 138 27.26 -10.52 -21.43
C LYS A 138 27.82 -10.37 -20.03
N MET A 139 27.00 -10.58 -18.99
CA MET A 139 27.33 -10.35 -17.58
C MET A 139 27.56 -11.67 -16.87
N SER A 140 28.43 -11.67 -15.85
CA SER A 140 28.59 -12.84 -15.00
C SER A 140 27.31 -13.07 -14.19
N ILE A 141 26.66 -14.25 -14.37
CA ILE A 141 25.43 -14.65 -13.68
C ILE A 141 25.63 -14.75 -12.15
N TYR A 142 26.87 -14.78 -11.68
CA TYR A 142 27.24 -14.90 -10.27
C TYR A 142 27.45 -13.55 -9.58
N ASP A 143 27.26 -12.44 -10.29
CA ASP A 143 27.38 -11.11 -9.69
C ASP A 143 26.19 -10.88 -8.72
N LYS A 144 26.54 -10.59 -7.45
CA LYS A 144 25.57 -10.37 -6.38
C LYS A 144 24.62 -9.20 -6.69
N GLU A 145 25.09 -8.16 -7.37
CA GLU A 145 24.27 -7.02 -7.75
C GLU A 145 23.22 -7.37 -8.80
N ILE A 146 23.61 -8.21 -9.76
CA ILE A 146 22.71 -8.70 -10.81
C ILE A 146 21.63 -9.59 -10.19
N ILE A 147 22.01 -10.52 -9.31
CA ILE A 147 21.06 -11.38 -8.59
C ILE A 147 20.06 -10.54 -7.78
N LYS A 148 20.55 -9.52 -7.06
CA LYS A 148 19.71 -8.59 -6.32
C LYS A 148 18.73 -7.83 -7.23
N SER A 149 19.20 -7.36 -8.38
CA SER A 149 18.38 -6.67 -9.37
C SER A 149 17.30 -7.56 -9.95
N ILE A 150 17.61 -8.82 -10.27
CA ILE A 150 16.66 -9.84 -10.75
C ILE A 150 15.59 -10.11 -9.69
N ASN A 151 15.96 -10.31 -8.43
CA ASN A 151 15.02 -10.59 -7.35
C ASN A 151 14.11 -9.37 -7.09
N THR A 152 14.67 -8.16 -7.12
CA THR A 152 13.90 -6.91 -7.01
C THR A 152 12.89 -6.79 -8.14
N LEU A 153 13.31 -7.07 -9.38
CA LEU A 153 12.43 -6.99 -10.56
C LEU A 153 11.33 -8.06 -10.51
N LYS A 154 11.61 -9.28 -10.02
CA LYS A 154 10.57 -10.31 -9.79
C LYS A 154 9.50 -9.83 -8.82
N GLY A 155 9.89 -9.22 -7.70
CA GLY A 155 8.94 -8.65 -6.74
C GLY A 155 8.08 -7.55 -7.36
N GLN A 156 8.68 -6.68 -8.18
CA GLN A 156 7.97 -5.60 -8.89
C GLN A 156 6.99 -6.14 -9.94
N LEU A 157 7.39 -7.17 -10.70
CA LEU A 157 6.53 -7.84 -11.66
C LEU A 157 5.36 -8.55 -10.99
N GLN A 158 5.60 -9.19 -9.84
CA GLN A 158 4.54 -9.80 -9.05
C GLN A 158 3.55 -8.75 -8.54
N ALA A 159 4.03 -7.61 -8.04
CA ALA A 159 3.18 -6.50 -7.64
C ALA A 159 2.34 -5.95 -8.81
N ALA A 160 2.93 -5.83 -10.00
CA ALA A 160 2.22 -5.41 -11.20
C ALA A 160 1.16 -6.44 -11.64
N LYS A 161 1.45 -7.74 -11.55
CA LYS A 161 0.50 -8.83 -11.89
C LYS A 161 -0.68 -8.90 -10.94
N ASN A 162 -0.50 -8.56 -9.66
CA ASN A 162 -1.60 -8.47 -8.71
C ASN A 162 -2.61 -7.37 -9.09
N ILE A 163 -2.17 -6.34 -9.83
CA ILE A 163 -3.04 -5.27 -10.34
C ILE A 163 -3.63 -5.66 -11.69
N LYS A 164 -2.79 -6.19 -12.60
CA LYS A 164 -3.18 -6.58 -13.96
C LYS A 164 -2.48 -7.91 -14.32
N PRO A 165 -3.20 -9.04 -14.36
CA PRO A 165 -2.61 -10.37 -14.53
C PRO A 165 -1.62 -10.53 -15.69
N ASN A 166 -1.92 -9.89 -16.83
CA ASN A 166 -1.08 -9.94 -18.02
C ASN A 166 -0.10 -8.77 -18.13
N ALA A 167 0.32 -8.17 -17.01
CA ALA A 167 1.28 -7.07 -17.04
C ALA A 167 2.68 -7.57 -17.42
N PHE A 168 3.33 -6.85 -18.34
CA PHE A 168 4.74 -7.06 -18.75
C PHE A 168 5.08 -8.52 -19.15
N PRO A 169 4.38 -9.15 -20.10
CA PRO A 169 4.55 -10.57 -20.42
C PRO A 169 5.96 -10.88 -20.90
N GLU A 170 6.53 -10.03 -21.78
CA GLU A 170 7.88 -10.23 -22.33
C GLU A 170 8.96 -10.09 -21.26
N ILE A 171 8.91 -9.05 -20.44
CA ILE A 171 9.86 -8.85 -19.34
C ILE A 171 9.77 -10.01 -18.37
N THR A 172 8.55 -10.47 -18.06
CA THR A 172 8.34 -11.64 -17.21
C THR A 172 9.02 -12.88 -17.80
N ARG A 173 8.79 -13.18 -19.08
CA ARG A 173 9.39 -14.35 -19.75
C ARG A 173 10.91 -14.34 -19.66
N ILE A 174 11.54 -13.18 -19.95
CA ILE A 174 13.00 -13.03 -19.91
C ILE A 174 13.52 -13.22 -18.48
N VAL A 175 12.94 -12.56 -17.48
CA VAL A 175 13.38 -12.62 -16.08
C VAL A 175 13.29 -14.05 -15.51
N TYR A 176 12.26 -14.78 -15.86
CA TYR A 176 12.11 -16.17 -15.39
C TYR A 176 13.01 -17.14 -16.16
N SER A 177 13.34 -16.89 -17.43
CA SER A 177 14.31 -17.70 -18.18
C SER A 177 15.73 -17.59 -17.62
N ILE A 178 16.14 -16.42 -17.14
CA ILE A 178 17.43 -16.21 -16.47
C ILE A 178 17.53 -17.09 -15.22
N ASN A 179 16.46 -17.18 -14.43
CA ASN A 179 16.44 -17.94 -13.17
C ASN A 179 16.62 -19.46 -13.39
N CYS A 180 16.10 -20.00 -14.49
CA CYS A 180 16.30 -21.42 -14.82
C CYS A 180 17.76 -21.74 -15.12
N LYS A 181 18.53 -20.78 -15.63
CA LYS A 181 19.97 -20.93 -15.88
C LYS A 181 20.81 -20.84 -14.59
N THR A 182 20.40 -20.00 -13.62
CA THR A 182 21.12 -19.82 -12.34
C THR A 182 20.94 -20.98 -11.37
N ASN A 183 19.83 -21.72 -11.45
CA ASN A 183 19.55 -22.88 -10.57
C ASN A 183 20.19 -24.19 -11.06
N LYS A 184 20.71 -24.25 -12.27
CA LYS A 184 21.53 -25.36 -12.73
C LYS A 184 22.98 -25.14 -12.26
N LYS A 185 23.31 -25.49 -10.99
CA LYS A 185 24.69 -25.68 -10.56
C LYS A 185 25.34 -26.68 -11.50
N PRO A 186 26.53 -26.44 -12.04
CA PRO A 186 27.34 -27.54 -12.58
C PRO A 186 27.61 -28.46 -11.41
N LEU A 187 27.15 -29.72 -11.51
CA LEU A 187 27.63 -30.82 -10.68
C LEU A 187 29.13 -30.79 -10.82
N GLY A 188 29.85 -30.48 -9.74
CA GLY A 188 31.29 -30.52 -9.72
C GLY A 188 31.78 -31.92 -10.12
N ASN A 189 32.63 -31.97 -11.10
CA ASN A 189 33.49 -33.10 -11.32
C ASN A 189 34.45 -33.15 -10.13
N SER A 190 34.24 -34.16 -9.30
CA SER A 190 35.23 -34.65 -8.33
C SER A 190 36.43 -35.23 -9.06
#